data_49815ee91dc566bf8472da8672ca27e8
#
_entry.id   49815ee91dc566bf8472da8672ca27e8
#
_cell.length_a   1.000
_cell.length_b   1.000
_cell.length_c   1.000
_cell.angle_alpha   90.00
_cell.angle_beta   90.00
_cell.angle_gamma   90.00
#
_symmetry.space_group_name_H-M   'P 1'
#
loop_
_entity.id
_entity.type
_entity.pdbx_description
1 polymer ?
#
loop_
_entity_poly.entity_id
_entity_poly.type
_entity_poly.pdbx_seq_one_letter_code
_entity_poly.pdbx_strand_id
1 'polypeptide(L)'
;MNVLQILPELKSGGVERGTVDLAKYLKKKGHKAVVVSAGGALVGELTSAGVTHYALPVHRKSIFSVIHSVRALCRIVQLESIDVIHARSRIPALIAFFASRRTQVPFVTTCHGFYSRHLLSHVMGWGKLVIVASHIIGKRMRDDFGVPFKRIRLIPRGVNLDEFKLRPREAQGKTVDVIVGMIGRLTPIKGYPLFLKAMARVARVMPNIKIQIIGDAPKAPYKEELEMLARNLGLSDAVQFLGTRYDIPELLSNFSVLAAPSVGEEAFGRVVIEAGACGVPVVATRMGGLVDIIDHEKDGLLVPPDDPRILAEAILTLLKEPATAQKYAASLRKKVEREFDLPRMFEKTLQVYEEAVSQKRILVIKLSALETSF
;
A
#
# COMPACT_ATOMS: atom_id res chain seq x y z
N MET A 1 1.86 20.76 14.81
CA MET A 1 1.07 19.68 15.48
C MET A 1 1.99 18.60 16.04
N ASN A 2 1.51 17.95 17.10
CA ASN A 2 2.16 16.78 17.70
C ASN A 2 1.35 15.55 17.31
N VAL A 3 1.92 14.69 16.47
CA VAL A 3 1.25 13.54 15.87
C VAL A 3 1.80 12.25 16.45
N LEU A 4 0.93 11.37 16.93
CA LEU A 4 1.29 10.04 17.40
C LEU A 4 0.77 8.98 16.42
N GLN A 5 1.66 8.19 15.84
CA GLN A 5 1.31 7.01 15.06
C GLN A 5 1.43 5.75 15.92
N ILE A 6 0.44 4.86 15.85
CA ILE A 6 0.45 3.59 16.59
C ILE A 6 0.19 2.41 15.65
N LEU A 7 1.11 1.42 15.68
CA LEU A 7 1.07 0.20 14.87
C LEU A 7 1.62 -1.00 15.65
N PRO A 8 1.37 -2.26 15.22
CA PRO A 8 1.78 -3.43 15.98
C PRO A 8 3.28 -3.52 16.20
N GLU A 9 4.06 -3.45 15.13
CA GLU A 9 5.52 -3.65 15.11
C GLU A 9 6.14 -2.78 14.00
N LEU A 10 7.45 -2.60 14.03
CA LEU A 10 8.24 -1.88 13.01
C LEU A 10 9.20 -2.84 12.28
N LYS A 11 8.62 -3.92 11.73
CA LYS A 11 9.34 -4.85 10.84
C LYS A 11 9.45 -4.28 9.41
N SER A 12 9.83 -5.11 8.44
CA SER A 12 10.04 -4.72 7.04
C SER A 12 8.76 -4.82 6.18
N GLY A 13 7.66 -4.17 6.56
CA GLY A 13 6.41 -4.18 5.79
C GLY A 13 6.06 -2.81 5.19
N GLY A 14 5.13 -2.77 4.25
CA GLY A 14 4.73 -1.53 3.59
C GLY A 14 3.98 -0.55 4.51
N VAL A 15 3.32 -1.04 5.57
CA VAL A 15 2.68 -0.20 6.60
C VAL A 15 3.72 0.42 7.50
N GLU A 16 4.69 -0.39 7.91
CA GLU A 16 5.81 -0.05 8.78
C GLU A 16 6.70 1.00 8.10
N ARG A 17 7.13 0.74 6.85
CA ARG A 17 7.90 1.70 6.05
C ARG A 17 7.14 3.02 5.88
N GLY A 18 5.87 2.98 5.47
CA GLY A 18 5.06 4.19 5.33
C GLY A 18 4.79 4.92 6.66
N THR A 19 4.95 4.26 7.83
CA THR A 19 4.90 4.92 9.14
C THR A 19 6.18 5.70 9.40
N VAL A 20 7.34 5.09 9.11
CA VAL A 20 8.67 5.72 9.24
C VAL A 20 8.78 6.93 8.32
N ASP A 21 8.42 6.76 7.05
CA ASP A 21 8.52 7.81 6.04
C ASP A 21 7.60 9.00 6.38
N LEU A 22 6.36 8.74 6.82
CA LEU A 22 5.45 9.79 7.28
C LEU A 22 5.99 10.50 8.53
N ALA A 23 6.58 9.77 9.49
CA ALA A 23 7.14 10.39 10.68
C ALA A 23 8.33 11.32 10.35
N LYS A 24 9.21 10.90 9.43
CA LYS A 24 10.30 11.74 8.91
C LYS A 24 9.77 12.97 8.18
N TYR A 25 8.76 12.80 7.34
CA TYR A 25 8.11 13.90 6.62
C TYR A 25 7.52 14.93 7.59
N LEU A 26 6.75 14.48 8.58
CA LEU A 26 6.16 15.35 9.60
C LEU A 26 7.23 16.17 10.31
N LYS A 27 8.33 15.53 10.71
CA LYS A 27 9.45 16.22 11.34
C LYS A 27 10.10 17.24 10.42
N LYS A 28 10.34 16.91 9.15
CA LYS A 28 10.87 17.85 8.14
C LYS A 28 9.97 19.07 7.95
N LYS A 29 8.65 18.92 8.15
CA LYS A 29 7.65 20.01 8.09
C LYS A 29 7.49 20.78 9.42
N GLY A 30 8.34 20.53 10.43
CA GLY A 30 8.28 21.22 11.71
C GLY A 30 7.24 20.71 12.68
N HIS A 31 6.66 19.52 12.43
CA HIS A 31 5.73 18.85 13.33
C HIS A 31 6.48 17.88 14.26
N LYS A 32 5.96 17.68 15.47
CA LYS A 32 6.43 16.62 16.36
C LYS A 32 5.84 15.29 15.92
N ALA A 33 6.67 14.28 15.72
CA ALA A 33 6.25 12.92 15.38
C ALA A 33 6.66 11.96 16.48
N VAL A 34 5.69 11.19 16.97
CA VAL A 34 5.86 10.12 17.97
C VAL A 34 5.33 8.82 17.38
N VAL A 35 6.06 7.74 17.56
CA VAL A 35 5.65 6.41 17.09
C VAL A 35 5.59 5.44 18.26
N VAL A 36 4.49 4.69 18.37
CA VAL A 36 4.27 3.65 19.37
C VAL A 36 4.12 2.30 18.68
N SER A 37 4.96 1.35 19.04
CA SER A 37 4.91 -0.03 18.52
C SER A 37 5.56 -1.00 19.50
N ALA A 38 5.54 -2.31 19.20
CA ALA A 38 6.29 -3.29 20.00
C ALA A 38 7.80 -3.36 19.64
N GLY A 39 8.30 -2.42 18.83
CA GLY A 39 9.66 -2.43 18.32
C GLY A 39 9.80 -3.10 16.97
N GLY A 40 11.04 -3.32 16.50
CA GLY A 40 11.40 -3.95 15.24
C GLY A 40 12.59 -3.29 14.56
N ALA A 41 13.02 -3.84 13.43
CA ALA A 41 14.24 -3.45 12.71
C ALA A 41 14.26 -1.96 12.28
N LEU A 42 13.10 -1.34 12.03
CA LEU A 42 13.00 0.05 11.59
C LEU A 42 13.07 1.08 12.74
N VAL A 43 13.16 0.66 14.02
CA VAL A 43 13.25 1.59 15.16
C VAL A 43 14.52 2.43 15.08
N GLY A 44 15.68 1.82 14.73
CA GLY A 44 16.93 2.54 14.58
C GLY A 44 16.85 3.67 13.57
N GLU A 45 16.16 3.45 12.45
CA GLU A 45 15.96 4.47 11.42
C GLU A 45 15.07 5.63 11.88
N LEU A 46 14.06 5.36 12.73
CA LEU A 46 13.23 6.40 13.35
C LEU A 46 14.05 7.27 14.30
N THR A 47 14.79 6.63 15.21
CA THR A 47 15.57 7.34 16.24
C THR A 47 16.71 8.14 15.63
N SER A 48 17.41 7.61 14.61
CA SER A 48 18.42 8.35 13.83
C SER A 48 17.85 9.58 13.14
N ALA A 49 16.58 9.54 12.72
CA ALA A 49 15.85 10.70 12.20
C ALA A 49 15.35 11.64 13.31
N GLY A 50 15.62 11.33 14.58
CA GLY A 50 15.19 12.08 15.76
C GLY A 50 13.67 12.02 15.99
N VAL A 51 13.01 10.95 15.59
CA VAL A 51 11.61 10.67 15.90
C VAL A 51 11.53 9.90 17.20
N THR A 52 10.69 10.34 18.13
CA THR A 52 10.50 9.66 19.42
C THR A 52 9.75 8.34 19.22
N HIS A 53 10.28 7.23 19.76
CA HIS A 53 9.66 5.93 19.75
C HIS A 53 9.40 5.41 21.16
N TYR A 54 8.19 4.92 21.39
CA TYR A 54 7.81 4.22 22.64
C TYR A 54 7.50 2.75 22.35
N ALA A 55 8.19 1.86 23.06
CA ALA A 55 7.97 0.42 22.97
C ALA A 55 6.82 -0.01 23.88
N LEU A 56 5.69 -0.43 23.29
CA LEU A 56 4.54 -0.96 24.01
C LEU A 56 4.01 -2.24 23.33
N PRO A 57 3.45 -3.21 24.09
CA PRO A 57 2.97 -4.48 23.55
C PRO A 57 1.63 -4.36 22.80
N VAL A 58 1.52 -3.37 21.91
CA VAL A 58 0.28 -2.99 21.20
C VAL A 58 -0.14 -3.99 20.09
N HIS A 59 0.63 -5.05 19.87
CA HIS A 59 0.29 -6.18 19.01
C HIS A 59 -0.51 -7.27 19.72
N ARG A 60 -0.46 -7.33 21.07
CA ARG A 60 -1.06 -8.38 21.88
C ARG A 60 -2.57 -8.21 22.02
N LYS A 61 -3.31 -9.32 21.85
CA LYS A 61 -4.78 -9.34 21.93
C LYS A 61 -5.31 -9.54 23.36
N SER A 62 -4.44 -9.82 24.35
CA SER A 62 -4.84 -10.01 25.75
C SER A 62 -5.47 -8.75 26.31
N ILE A 63 -6.59 -8.89 27.03
CA ILE A 63 -7.30 -7.77 27.64
C ILE A 63 -6.42 -6.99 28.63
N PHE A 64 -5.59 -7.68 29.40
CA PHE A 64 -4.65 -7.04 30.32
C PHE A 64 -3.60 -6.21 29.58
N SER A 65 -3.09 -6.72 28.44
CA SER A 65 -2.15 -5.99 27.59
C SER A 65 -2.80 -4.76 26.97
N VAL A 66 -4.07 -4.85 26.56
CA VAL A 66 -4.84 -3.71 26.02
C VAL A 66 -5.02 -2.66 27.09
N ILE A 67 -5.48 -3.03 28.30
CA ILE A 67 -5.69 -2.09 29.42
C ILE A 67 -4.37 -1.40 29.80
N HIS A 68 -3.28 -2.16 29.93
CA HIS A 68 -1.94 -1.62 30.20
C HIS A 68 -1.53 -0.62 29.12
N SER A 69 -1.66 -1.01 27.84
CA SER A 69 -1.29 -0.16 26.71
C SER A 69 -2.15 1.10 26.61
N VAL A 70 -3.45 1.04 26.95
CA VAL A 70 -4.32 2.22 27.00
C VAL A 70 -3.83 3.20 28.07
N ARG A 71 -3.51 2.72 29.29
CA ARG A 71 -3.01 3.58 30.38
C ARG A 71 -1.67 4.23 29.99
N ALA A 72 -0.75 3.44 29.41
CA ALA A 72 0.55 3.93 28.94
C ALA A 72 0.37 4.96 27.80
N LEU A 73 -0.52 4.67 26.85
CA LEU A 73 -0.79 5.59 25.74
C LEU A 73 -1.38 6.92 26.23
N CYS A 74 -2.30 6.90 27.22
CA CYS A 74 -2.80 8.14 27.80
C CYS A 74 -1.69 8.99 28.41
N ARG A 75 -0.74 8.38 29.14
CA ARG A 75 0.43 9.09 29.71
C ARG A 75 1.32 9.68 28.61
N ILE A 76 1.60 8.93 27.54
CA ILE A 76 2.38 9.40 26.40
C ILE A 76 1.67 10.58 25.72
N VAL A 77 0.36 10.50 25.52
CA VAL A 77 -0.46 11.57 24.91
C VAL A 77 -0.32 12.87 25.71
N GLN A 78 -0.34 12.80 27.03
CA GLN A 78 -0.17 13.97 27.91
C GLN A 78 1.28 14.48 27.90
N LEU A 79 2.26 13.58 28.10
CA LEU A 79 3.69 13.91 28.16
C LEU A 79 4.16 14.59 26.85
N GLU A 80 3.73 14.07 25.73
CA GLU A 80 4.14 14.53 24.40
C GLU A 80 3.22 15.61 23.84
N SER A 81 2.18 16.02 24.59
CA SER A 81 1.16 17.02 24.21
C SER A 81 0.55 16.69 22.85
N ILE A 82 0.12 15.44 22.64
CA ILE A 82 -0.35 14.95 21.34
C ILE A 82 -1.66 15.60 20.92
N ASP A 83 -1.72 16.09 19.68
CA ASP A 83 -2.90 16.70 19.07
C ASP A 83 -3.81 15.67 18.37
N VAL A 84 -3.20 14.60 17.77
CA VAL A 84 -3.92 13.56 17.03
C VAL A 84 -3.21 12.21 17.13
N ILE A 85 -4.01 11.13 17.26
CA ILE A 85 -3.52 9.75 17.26
C ILE A 85 -3.87 9.12 15.90
N HIS A 86 -2.91 8.51 15.20
CA HIS A 86 -3.12 7.78 13.97
C HIS A 86 -2.90 6.29 14.15
N ALA A 87 -3.97 5.51 14.15
CA ALA A 87 -3.91 4.06 14.29
C ALA A 87 -3.91 3.35 12.91
N ARG A 88 -2.97 2.41 12.75
CA ARG A 88 -2.71 1.75 11.46
C ARG A 88 -3.01 0.25 11.44
N SER A 89 -3.64 -0.28 12.50
CA SER A 89 -4.05 -1.69 12.61
C SER A 89 -5.10 -1.86 13.71
N ARG A 90 -5.77 -3.01 13.74
CA ARG A 90 -6.95 -3.29 14.58
C ARG A 90 -6.70 -3.14 16.09
N ILE A 91 -5.70 -3.83 16.66
CA ILE A 91 -5.39 -3.73 18.10
C ILE A 91 -4.90 -2.32 18.47
N PRO A 92 -3.94 -1.72 17.75
CA PRO A 92 -3.61 -0.31 17.90
C PRO A 92 -4.81 0.63 17.82
N ALA A 93 -5.77 0.40 16.91
CA ALA A 93 -6.97 1.21 16.82
C ALA A 93 -7.90 1.06 18.04
N LEU A 94 -8.02 -0.14 18.60
CA LEU A 94 -8.77 -0.38 19.84
C LEU A 94 -8.14 0.38 21.02
N ILE A 95 -6.82 0.33 21.15
CA ILE A 95 -6.07 1.05 22.18
C ILE A 95 -6.23 2.56 21.98
N ALA A 96 -6.08 3.05 20.74
CA ALA A 96 -6.27 4.45 20.39
C ALA A 96 -7.68 4.96 20.67
N PHE A 97 -8.72 4.15 20.41
CA PHE A 97 -10.10 4.49 20.72
C PHE A 97 -10.30 4.77 22.21
N PHE A 98 -9.87 3.84 23.08
CA PHE A 98 -10.03 4.03 24.53
C PHE A 98 -9.14 5.16 25.08
N ALA A 99 -7.94 5.36 24.54
CA ALA A 99 -7.09 6.49 24.89
C ALA A 99 -7.72 7.82 24.46
N SER A 100 -8.22 7.90 23.23
CA SER A 100 -8.93 9.07 22.70
C SER A 100 -10.14 9.46 23.57
N ARG A 101 -10.93 8.47 24.02
CA ARG A 101 -12.09 8.72 24.91
C ARG A 101 -11.66 9.28 26.27
N ARG A 102 -10.48 8.88 26.79
CA ARG A 102 -9.97 9.37 28.09
C ARG A 102 -9.26 10.72 28.00
N THR A 103 -8.50 10.93 26.92
CA THR A 103 -7.69 12.16 26.75
C THR A 103 -8.37 13.23 25.93
N GLN A 104 -9.52 12.92 25.34
CA GLN A 104 -10.26 13.79 24.42
C GLN A 104 -9.42 14.19 23.18
N VAL A 105 -8.31 13.49 22.88
CA VAL A 105 -7.52 13.69 21.69
C VAL A 105 -8.16 12.90 20.54
N PRO A 106 -8.44 13.52 19.38
CA PRO A 106 -9.03 12.81 18.24
C PRO A 106 -8.09 11.72 17.73
N PHE A 107 -8.66 10.59 17.24
CA PHE A 107 -7.88 9.60 16.53
C PHE A 107 -8.43 9.35 15.14
N VAL A 108 -7.55 9.06 14.20
CA VAL A 108 -7.83 8.68 12.83
C VAL A 108 -7.32 7.26 12.57
N THR A 109 -7.89 6.59 11.60
CA THR A 109 -7.46 5.25 11.20
C THR A 109 -7.09 5.22 9.72
N THR A 110 -6.14 4.35 9.34
CA THR A 110 -5.92 4.01 7.92
C THR A 110 -6.23 2.55 7.68
N CYS A 111 -7.15 2.30 6.76
CA CYS A 111 -7.51 0.97 6.28
C CYS A 111 -6.60 0.58 5.13
N HIS A 112 -5.65 -0.32 5.39
CA HIS A 112 -4.61 -0.73 4.46
C HIS A 112 -4.99 -1.85 3.50
N GLY A 113 -6.11 -2.52 3.76
CA GLY A 113 -6.55 -3.68 3.00
C GLY A 113 -7.94 -4.13 3.40
N PHE A 114 -8.34 -5.26 2.87
CA PHE A 114 -9.62 -5.88 3.21
C PHE A 114 -9.56 -6.53 4.59
N TYR A 115 -10.41 -6.07 5.47
CA TYR A 115 -10.59 -6.68 6.79
C TYR A 115 -11.72 -7.69 6.76
N SER A 116 -11.55 -8.81 7.48
CA SER A 116 -12.64 -9.73 7.75
C SER A 116 -13.76 -9.07 8.58
N ARG A 117 -15.00 -9.48 8.36
CA ARG A 117 -16.20 -8.93 9.04
C ARG A 117 -16.31 -9.39 10.51
N HIS A 118 -15.21 -9.37 11.27
CA HIS A 118 -15.22 -9.66 12.71
C HIS A 118 -15.45 -8.40 13.53
N LEU A 119 -16.06 -8.55 14.71
CA LEU A 119 -16.33 -7.44 15.63
C LEU A 119 -15.11 -6.54 15.86
N LEU A 120 -13.92 -7.13 16.05
CA LEU A 120 -12.70 -6.37 16.25
C LEU A 120 -12.29 -5.55 15.01
N SER A 121 -12.74 -5.90 13.83
CA SER A 121 -12.43 -5.14 12.61
C SER A 121 -13.22 -3.84 12.51
N HIS A 122 -14.39 -3.76 13.16
CA HIS A 122 -15.20 -2.53 13.21
C HIS A 122 -14.46 -1.34 13.82
N VAL A 123 -13.50 -1.61 14.72
CA VAL A 123 -12.68 -0.56 15.36
C VAL A 123 -11.94 0.32 14.33
N MET A 124 -11.64 -0.23 13.14
CA MET A 124 -11.02 0.54 12.06
C MET A 124 -11.94 1.63 11.50
N GLY A 125 -13.25 1.50 11.68
CA GLY A 125 -14.26 2.51 11.35
C GLY A 125 -14.57 3.49 12.47
N TRP A 126 -14.02 3.33 13.68
CA TRP A 126 -14.35 4.18 14.84
C TRP A 126 -13.54 5.48 14.90
N GLY A 127 -12.49 5.61 14.11
CA GLY A 127 -11.73 6.86 13.97
C GLY A 127 -12.63 8.05 13.65
N LYS A 128 -12.29 9.26 14.11
CA LYS A 128 -13.00 10.48 13.75
C LYS A 128 -13.05 10.68 12.23
N LEU A 129 -11.93 10.39 11.56
CA LEU A 129 -11.80 10.24 10.12
C LEU A 129 -11.14 8.89 9.80
N VAL A 130 -11.48 8.31 8.65
CA VAL A 130 -11.01 7.01 8.19
C VAL A 130 -10.35 7.17 6.84
N ILE A 131 -9.04 6.98 6.78
CA ILE A 131 -8.26 7.04 5.54
C ILE A 131 -8.35 5.68 4.85
N VAL A 132 -8.62 5.70 3.56
CA VAL A 132 -8.69 4.51 2.69
C VAL A 132 -7.80 4.69 1.47
N ALA A 133 -7.17 3.60 1.00
CA ALA A 133 -6.21 3.67 -0.10
C ALA A 133 -6.86 3.63 -1.50
N SER A 134 -8.12 3.20 -1.61
CA SER A 134 -8.83 3.03 -2.88
C SER A 134 -10.35 3.15 -2.68
N HIS A 135 -11.06 3.37 -3.78
CA HIS A 135 -12.53 3.45 -3.76
C HIS A 135 -13.17 2.14 -3.28
N ILE A 136 -12.61 0.99 -3.65
CA ILE A 136 -13.14 -0.31 -3.22
C ILE A 136 -13.02 -0.49 -1.70
N ILE A 137 -11.90 -0.06 -1.09
CA ILE A 137 -11.75 -0.06 0.37
C ILE A 137 -12.72 0.92 1.02
N GLY A 138 -12.91 2.12 0.43
CA GLY A 138 -13.90 3.10 0.88
C GLY A 138 -15.32 2.55 0.85
N LYS A 139 -15.71 1.91 -0.25
CA LYS A 139 -17.00 1.23 -0.39
C LYS A 139 -17.18 0.16 0.70
N ARG A 140 -16.16 -0.68 0.92
CA ARG A 140 -16.21 -1.71 1.95
C ARG A 140 -16.34 -1.13 3.36
N MET A 141 -15.63 -0.05 3.68
CA MET A 141 -15.76 0.61 4.98
C MET A 141 -17.15 1.19 5.21
N ARG A 142 -17.81 1.68 4.17
CA ARG A 142 -19.19 2.15 4.23
C ARG A 142 -20.17 0.98 4.36
N ASP A 143 -20.09 0.01 3.49
CA ASP A 143 -21.12 -1.02 3.32
C ASP A 143 -21.03 -2.13 4.38
N ASP A 144 -19.80 -2.57 4.73
CA ASP A 144 -19.57 -3.67 5.67
C ASP A 144 -19.35 -3.19 7.12
N PHE A 145 -18.83 -1.96 7.30
CA PHE A 145 -18.46 -1.44 8.62
C PHE A 145 -19.28 -0.22 9.06
N GLY A 146 -20.24 0.23 8.23
CA GLY A 146 -21.17 1.30 8.57
C GLY A 146 -20.49 2.68 8.73
N VAL A 147 -19.34 2.90 8.10
CA VAL A 147 -18.64 4.19 8.20
C VAL A 147 -19.34 5.24 7.33
N PRO A 148 -19.87 6.34 7.88
CA PRO A 148 -20.48 7.40 7.09
C PRO A 148 -19.51 7.97 6.05
N PHE A 149 -19.97 8.21 4.82
CA PHE A 149 -19.14 8.73 3.74
C PHE A 149 -18.38 10.01 4.10
N LYS A 150 -19.03 10.92 4.84
CA LYS A 150 -18.42 12.18 5.33
C LYS A 150 -17.18 11.98 6.22
N ARG A 151 -16.97 10.79 6.78
CA ARG A 151 -15.81 10.43 7.60
C ARG A 151 -14.71 9.73 6.79
N ILE A 152 -14.97 9.31 5.57
CA ILE A 152 -14.00 8.61 4.71
C ILE A 152 -13.14 9.63 3.97
N ARG A 153 -11.82 9.41 3.95
CA ARG A 153 -10.86 10.22 3.17
C ARG A 153 -10.06 9.28 2.27
N LEU A 154 -10.21 9.46 0.97
CA LEU A 154 -9.46 8.71 -0.04
C LEU A 154 -8.06 9.31 -0.17
N ILE A 155 -7.07 8.56 0.25
CA ILE A 155 -5.65 8.90 0.10
C ILE A 155 -4.95 7.68 -0.51
N PRO A 156 -4.73 7.67 -1.82
CA PRO A 156 -3.99 6.61 -2.50
C PRO A 156 -2.59 6.44 -1.93
N ARG A 157 -2.00 5.27 -2.12
CA ARG A 157 -0.60 5.01 -1.76
C ARG A 157 0.33 5.84 -2.64
N GLY A 158 1.42 6.29 -2.05
CA GLY A 158 2.47 6.98 -2.77
C GLY A 158 3.66 6.06 -3.07
N VAL A 159 4.41 6.43 -4.09
CA VAL A 159 5.73 5.89 -4.46
C VAL A 159 6.79 6.97 -4.33
N ASN A 160 7.97 6.57 -3.87
CA ASN A 160 9.13 7.46 -3.79
C ASN A 160 9.76 7.63 -5.19
N LEU A 161 9.57 8.78 -5.82
CA LEU A 161 10.08 9.05 -7.17
C LEU A 161 11.60 9.22 -7.21
N ASP A 162 12.28 9.46 -6.09
CA ASP A 162 13.74 9.49 -5.99
C ASP A 162 14.33 8.07 -6.00
N GLU A 163 13.60 7.09 -5.51
CA GLU A 163 13.96 5.68 -5.50
C GLU A 163 13.55 5.00 -6.82
N PHE A 164 12.29 5.18 -7.23
CA PHE A 164 11.71 4.63 -8.47
C PHE A 164 11.84 5.63 -9.63
N LYS A 165 13.08 5.78 -10.13
CA LYS A 165 13.39 6.71 -11.23
C LYS A 165 13.12 6.09 -12.57
N LEU A 166 12.74 6.94 -13.53
CA LEU A 166 12.79 6.59 -14.94
C LEU A 166 14.25 6.29 -15.32
N ARG A 167 14.52 5.06 -15.70
CA ARG A 167 15.82 4.66 -16.23
C ARG A 167 15.64 4.32 -17.69
N PRO A 168 16.39 4.98 -18.61
CA PRO A 168 16.43 4.55 -19.99
C PRO A 168 16.87 3.09 -20.04
N ARG A 169 16.14 2.26 -20.77
CA ARG A 169 16.56 0.90 -21.03
C ARG A 169 17.79 0.98 -21.91
N GLU A 170 18.98 0.85 -21.33
CA GLU A 170 20.22 0.92 -22.07
C GLU A 170 20.27 -0.21 -23.11
N ALA A 171 20.30 0.18 -24.37
CA ALA A 171 20.69 -0.70 -25.45
C ALA A 171 22.21 -0.90 -25.37
N GLN A 172 22.65 -1.76 -24.45
CA GLN A 172 24.07 -2.16 -24.35
C GLN A 172 24.42 -3.09 -25.52
N GLY A 173 24.37 -2.65 -26.75
CA GLY A 173 24.93 -3.37 -27.90
C GLY A 173 24.58 -4.87 -28.06
N LYS A 174 23.83 -5.45 -27.11
CA LYS A 174 23.31 -6.82 -27.09
C LYS A 174 21.81 -6.77 -27.33
N THR A 175 21.26 -7.78 -27.98
CA THR A 175 19.80 -7.99 -28.08
C THR A 175 19.20 -7.86 -26.70
N VAL A 176 18.38 -6.81 -26.51
CA VAL A 176 17.74 -6.54 -25.20
C VAL A 176 16.76 -7.67 -24.91
N ASP A 177 16.98 -8.40 -23.82
CA ASP A 177 16.09 -9.46 -23.38
C ASP A 177 14.66 -8.95 -23.21
N VAL A 178 13.69 -9.65 -23.77
CA VAL A 178 12.28 -9.36 -23.55
C VAL A 178 11.86 -10.01 -22.25
N ILE A 179 11.66 -9.20 -21.21
CA ILE A 179 11.32 -9.68 -19.85
C ILE A 179 9.89 -9.26 -19.51
N VAL A 180 9.05 -10.24 -19.17
CA VAL A 180 7.74 -9.98 -18.54
C VAL A 180 7.83 -10.33 -17.05
N GLY A 181 7.55 -9.35 -16.20
CA GLY A 181 7.68 -9.50 -14.77
C GLY A 181 6.35 -9.49 -14.03
N MET A 182 6.34 -10.21 -12.90
CA MET A 182 5.28 -10.15 -11.91
C MET A 182 5.89 -10.00 -10.52
N ILE A 183 5.45 -9.01 -9.74
CA ILE A 183 6.00 -8.68 -8.42
C ILE A 183 4.90 -8.72 -7.36
N GLY A 184 5.14 -9.44 -6.27
CA GLY A 184 4.25 -9.47 -5.12
C GLY A 184 4.40 -10.74 -4.28
N ARG A 185 3.80 -10.75 -3.10
CA ARG A 185 3.75 -11.97 -2.29
C ARG A 185 3.07 -13.09 -3.07
N LEU A 186 3.64 -14.30 -3.04
CA LEU A 186 3.04 -15.47 -3.68
C LEU A 186 1.81 -15.90 -2.87
N THR A 187 0.67 -15.37 -3.26
CA THR A 187 -0.64 -15.69 -2.67
C THR A 187 -1.67 -15.89 -3.77
N PRO A 188 -2.71 -16.74 -3.57
CA PRO A 188 -3.71 -17.05 -4.59
C PRO A 188 -4.38 -15.82 -5.20
N ILE A 189 -4.66 -14.78 -4.39
CA ILE A 189 -5.33 -13.55 -4.86
C ILE A 189 -4.55 -12.78 -5.90
N LYS A 190 -3.24 -12.98 -6.01
CA LYS A 190 -2.36 -12.29 -6.97
C LYS A 190 -2.43 -12.87 -8.38
N GLY A 191 -2.99 -14.07 -8.56
CA GLY A 191 -3.22 -14.66 -9.88
C GLY A 191 -1.99 -15.27 -10.55
N TYR A 192 -1.03 -15.80 -9.79
CA TYR A 192 0.16 -16.46 -10.35
C TYR A 192 -0.17 -17.62 -11.30
N PRO A 193 -1.17 -18.48 -11.03
CA PRO A 193 -1.57 -19.51 -11.98
C PRO A 193 -2.13 -18.93 -13.28
N LEU A 194 -2.89 -17.83 -13.21
CA LEU A 194 -3.38 -17.09 -14.37
C LEU A 194 -2.23 -16.55 -15.21
N PHE A 195 -1.24 -15.91 -14.54
CA PHE A 195 -0.04 -15.40 -15.18
C PHE A 195 0.75 -16.49 -15.90
N LEU A 196 1.07 -17.60 -15.23
CA LEU A 196 1.81 -18.70 -15.83
C LEU A 196 1.10 -19.31 -17.06
N LYS A 197 -0.22 -19.49 -16.98
CA LYS A 197 -1.04 -19.96 -18.11
C LYS A 197 -1.03 -18.97 -19.30
N ALA A 198 -1.06 -17.67 -19.02
CA ALA A 198 -0.93 -16.63 -20.03
C ALA A 198 0.47 -16.63 -20.65
N MET A 199 1.51 -16.73 -19.83
CA MET A 199 2.89 -16.74 -20.30
C MET A 199 3.23 -17.99 -21.12
N ALA A 200 2.62 -19.13 -20.87
CA ALA A 200 2.75 -20.30 -21.73
C ALA A 200 2.21 -20.05 -23.16
N ARG A 201 1.17 -19.22 -23.29
CA ARG A 201 0.68 -18.79 -24.62
C ARG A 201 1.62 -17.78 -25.27
N VAL A 202 2.14 -16.83 -24.49
CA VAL A 202 3.11 -15.84 -24.96
C VAL A 202 4.39 -16.53 -25.44
N ALA A 203 4.93 -17.49 -24.70
CA ALA A 203 6.15 -18.22 -25.05
C ALA A 203 6.03 -19.02 -26.35
N ARG A 204 4.85 -19.51 -26.71
CA ARG A 204 4.61 -20.14 -28.04
C ARG A 204 4.79 -19.17 -29.20
N VAL A 205 4.51 -17.89 -28.99
CA VAL A 205 4.65 -16.83 -30.02
C VAL A 205 6.03 -16.19 -29.97
N MET A 206 6.64 -16.11 -28.79
CA MET A 206 7.94 -15.51 -28.51
C MET A 206 8.82 -16.48 -27.70
N PRO A 207 9.47 -17.46 -28.34
CA PRO A 207 10.18 -18.53 -27.63
C PRO A 207 11.33 -18.06 -26.74
N ASN A 208 11.96 -16.92 -27.03
CA ASN A 208 13.09 -16.37 -26.26
C ASN A 208 12.66 -15.42 -25.13
N ILE A 209 11.37 -15.41 -24.76
CA ILE A 209 10.89 -14.55 -23.68
C ILE A 209 11.42 -14.99 -22.33
N LYS A 210 11.81 -14.04 -21.48
CA LYS A 210 12.14 -14.28 -20.07
C LYS A 210 10.99 -13.87 -19.18
N ILE A 211 10.72 -14.68 -18.16
CA ILE A 211 9.61 -14.48 -17.22
C ILE A 211 10.21 -14.37 -15.83
N GLN A 212 9.97 -13.29 -15.11
CA GLN A 212 10.50 -13.08 -13.77
C GLN A 212 9.38 -12.95 -12.75
N ILE A 213 9.39 -13.79 -11.73
CA ILE A 213 8.47 -13.77 -10.60
C ILE A 213 9.27 -13.37 -9.36
N ILE A 214 8.91 -12.19 -8.79
CA ILE A 214 9.58 -11.59 -7.64
C ILE A 214 8.64 -11.56 -6.45
N GLY A 215 9.10 -12.14 -5.37
CA GLY A 215 8.36 -12.26 -4.11
C GLY A 215 8.44 -13.65 -3.56
N ASP A 216 7.95 -13.83 -2.35
CA ASP A 216 8.00 -15.11 -1.65
C ASP A 216 6.63 -15.53 -1.15
N ALA A 217 6.47 -16.83 -0.91
CA ALA A 217 5.25 -17.40 -0.36
C ALA A 217 5.28 -17.32 1.16
N PRO A 218 4.19 -16.88 1.81
CA PRO A 218 4.07 -16.98 3.27
C PRO A 218 4.13 -18.43 3.79
N LYS A 219 3.86 -19.38 2.89
CA LYS A 219 3.91 -20.83 3.14
C LYS A 219 4.60 -21.52 1.96
N ALA A 220 5.60 -22.33 2.22
CA ALA A 220 6.41 -23.04 1.23
C ALA A 220 5.61 -23.83 0.17
N PRO A 221 4.56 -24.60 0.51
CA PRO A 221 3.84 -25.43 -0.47
C PRO A 221 3.34 -24.66 -1.69
N TYR A 222 2.89 -23.39 -1.53
CA TYR A 222 2.34 -22.64 -2.64
C TYR A 222 3.38 -22.25 -3.71
N LYS A 223 4.63 -22.03 -3.31
CA LYS A 223 5.71 -21.78 -4.26
C LYS A 223 6.02 -23.04 -5.07
N GLU A 224 6.10 -24.19 -4.40
CA GLU A 224 6.34 -25.48 -5.04
C GLU A 224 5.23 -25.83 -6.04
N GLU A 225 3.97 -25.56 -5.70
CA GLU A 225 2.82 -25.70 -6.62
C GLU A 225 2.98 -24.85 -7.89
N LEU A 226 3.43 -23.60 -7.75
CA LEU A 226 3.66 -22.70 -8.88
C LEU A 226 4.84 -23.15 -9.75
N GLU A 227 5.93 -23.61 -9.14
CA GLU A 227 7.07 -24.18 -9.87
C GLU A 227 6.70 -25.45 -10.63
N MET A 228 5.88 -26.32 -10.04
CA MET A 228 5.33 -27.50 -10.71
C MET A 228 4.42 -27.11 -11.87
N LEU A 229 3.54 -26.11 -11.67
CA LEU A 229 2.69 -25.61 -12.74
C LEU A 229 3.51 -25.04 -13.90
N ALA A 230 4.58 -24.30 -13.62
CA ALA A 230 5.47 -23.76 -14.65
C ALA A 230 6.12 -24.88 -15.46
N ARG A 231 6.61 -25.96 -14.82
CA ARG A 231 7.14 -27.15 -15.50
C ARG A 231 6.09 -27.82 -16.38
N ASN A 232 4.88 -28.04 -15.88
CA ASN A 232 3.79 -28.67 -16.63
C ASN A 232 3.32 -27.86 -17.83
N LEU A 233 3.55 -26.54 -17.80
CA LEU A 233 3.26 -25.63 -18.88
C LEU A 233 4.41 -25.47 -19.89
N GLY A 234 5.55 -26.17 -19.68
CA GLY A 234 6.73 -26.08 -20.55
C GLY A 234 7.51 -24.78 -20.40
N LEU A 235 7.46 -24.14 -19.21
CA LEU A 235 8.12 -22.86 -18.96
C LEU A 235 9.40 -22.96 -18.13
N SER A 236 9.95 -24.18 -17.91
CA SER A 236 11.09 -24.40 -17.01
C SER A 236 12.29 -23.52 -17.33
N ASP A 237 12.61 -23.33 -18.63
CA ASP A 237 13.77 -22.55 -19.07
C ASP A 237 13.49 -21.04 -19.17
N ALA A 238 12.22 -20.66 -19.23
CA ALA A 238 11.78 -19.27 -19.38
C ALA A 238 11.48 -18.55 -18.07
N VAL A 239 11.05 -19.30 -17.03
CA VAL A 239 10.58 -18.72 -15.76
C VAL A 239 11.67 -18.76 -14.69
N GLN A 240 11.89 -17.60 -14.04
CA GLN A 240 12.76 -17.45 -12.89
C GLN A 240 11.96 -16.96 -11.68
N PHE A 241 11.99 -17.75 -10.59
CA PHE A 241 11.48 -17.36 -9.27
C PHE A 241 12.61 -16.72 -8.46
N LEU A 242 12.63 -15.39 -8.36
CA LEU A 242 13.74 -14.65 -7.76
C LEU A 242 13.63 -14.48 -6.24
N GLY A 243 12.55 -14.98 -5.61
CA GLY A 243 12.33 -14.82 -4.18
C GLY A 243 12.12 -13.34 -3.77
N THR A 244 12.34 -13.03 -2.50
CA THR A 244 12.26 -11.67 -1.99
C THR A 244 13.47 -10.86 -2.45
N ARG A 245 13.21 -9.71 -3.08
CA ARG A 245 14.23 -8.78 -3.58
C ARG A 245 14.03 -7.40 -2.97
N TYR A 246 15.13 -6.64 -2.86
CA TYR A 246 15.15 -5.26 -2.35
C TYR A 246 15.51 -4.23 -3.42
N ASP A 247 16.07 -4.68 -4.53
CA ASP A 247 16.46 -3.92 -5.72
C ASP A 247 15.32 -3.84 -6.75
N ILE A 248 14.09 -3.63 -6.26
CA ILE A 248 12.88 -3.59 -7.11
C ILE A 248 12.96 -2.52 -8.22
N PRO A 249 13.49 -1.30 -7.98
CA PRO A 249 13.62 -0.29 -9.04
C PRO A 249 14.51 -0.75 -10.21
N GLU A 250 15.62 -1.46 -9.90
CA GLU A 250 16.54 -2.01 -10.89
C GLU A 250 15.86 -3.11 -11.71
N LEU A 251 15.16 -4.02 -11.04
CA LEU A 251 14.45 -5.12 -11.70
C LEU A 251 13.32 -4.60 -12.59
N LEU A 252 12.53 -3.63 -12.10
CA LEU A 252 11.48 -3.01 -12.89
C LEU A 252 12.01 -2.35 -14.15
N SER A 253 13.14 -1.63 -14.08
CA SER A 253 13.72 -0.95 -15.24
C SER A 253 14.12 -1.91 -16.38
N ASN A 254 14.31 -3.20 -16.08
CA ASN A 254 14.59 -4.24 -17.06
C ASN A 254 13.32 -4.88 -17.66
N PHE A 255 12.14 -4.63 -17.10
CA PHE A 255 10.93 -5.24 -17.63
C PHE A 255 10.46 -4.58 -18.93
N SER A 256 10.06 -5.41 -19.88
CA SER A 256 9.33 -4.99 -21.08
C SER A 256 7.87 -4.73 -20.76
N VAL A 257 7.29 -5.53 -19.85
CA VAL A 257 5.91 -5.42 -19.37
C VAL A 257 5.85 -5.91 -17.93
N LEU A 258 5.17 -5.16 -17.06
CA LEU A 258 4.72 -5.65 -15.77
C LEU A 258 3.32 -6.23 -15.91
N ALA A 259 3.10 -7.46 -15.42
CA ALA A 259 1.77 -8.04 -15.26
C ALA A 259 1.31 -7.96 -13.79
N ALA A 260 0.09 -7.47 -13.57
CA ALA A 260 -0.58 -7.43 -12.27
C ALA A 260 -1.95 -8.15 -12.34
N PRO A 261 -1.96 -9.49 -12.53
CA PRO A 261 -3.16 -10.27 -12.85
C PRO A 261 -3.92 -10.75 -11.63
N SER A 262 -4.18 -9.86 -10.66
CA SER A 262 -4.91 -10.22 -9.44
C SER A 262 -6.30 -10.81 -9.76
N VAL A 263 -6.63 -11.95 -9.16
CA VAL A 263 -7.92 -12.63 -9.30
C VAL A 263 -8.82 -12.47 -8.08
N GLY A 264 -8.34 -11.78 -7.07
CA GLY A 264 -9.07 -11.49 -5.83
C GLY A 264 -9.02 -10.01 -5.47
N GLU A 265 -9.52 -9.69 -4.29
CA GLU A 265 -9.64 -8.31 -3.79
C GLU A 265 -8.27 -7.65 -3.61
N GLU A 266 -7.76 -6.99 -4.65
CA GLU A 266 -6.57 -6.15 -4.56
C GLU A 266 -6.93 -4.81 -3.91
N ALA A 267 -6.29 -4.51 -2.77
CA ALA A 267 -6.63 -3.31 -2.02
C ALA A 267 -6.21 -2.01 -2.71
N PHE A 268 -5.08 -2.04 -3.46
CA PHE A 268 -4.59 -0.88 -4.19
C PHE A 268 -3.79 -1.26 -5.45
N GLY A 269 -2.72 -2.05 -5.34
CA GLY A 269 -1.84 -2.38 -6.46
C GLY A 269 -0.56 -1.53 -6.51
N ARG A 270 0.15 -1.47 -5.38
CA ARG A 270 1.35 -0.63 -5.22
C ARG A 270 2.39 -0.85 -6.32
N VAL A 271 2.60 -2.10 -6.75
CA VAL A 271 3.54 -2.45 -7.81
C VAL A 271 3.24 -1.75 -9.14
N VAL A 272 1.97 -1.43 -9.41
CA VAL A 272 1.57 -0.72 -10.64
C VAL A 272 2.07 0.72 -10.64
N ILE A 273 1.96 1.43 -9.51
CA ILE A 273 2.51 2.80 -9.41
C ILE A 273 4.04 2.78 -9.38
N GLU A 274 4.67 1.74 -8.82
CA GLU A 274 6.12 1.52 -8.85
C GLU A 274 6.61 1.31 -10.30
N ALA A 275 5.92 0.46 -11.07
CA ALA A 275 6.21 0.26 -12.49
C ALA A 275 5.98 1.53 -13.32
N GLY A 276 4.87 2.24 -13.09
CA GLY A 276 4.59 3.53 -13.72
C GLY A 276 5.69 4.56 -13.42
N ALA A 277 6.17 4.61 -12.18
CA ALA A 277 7.29 5.44 -11.78
C ALA A 277 8.59 5.10 -12.53
N CYS A 278 8.83 3.86 -12.85
CA CYS A 278 9.99 3.41 -13.65
C CYS A 278 9.75 3.50 -15.16
N GLY A 279 8.56 3.91 -15.63
CA GLY A 279 8.24 3.98 -17.06
C GLY A 279 8.03 2.61 -17.69
N VAL A 280 7.55 1.62 -16.93
CA VAL A 280 7.29 0.26 -17.39
C VAL A 280 5.83 0.14 -17.83
N PRO A 281 5.54 -0.39 -19.03
CA PRO A 281 4.18 -0.68 -19.48
C PRO A 281 3.52 -1.73 -18.59
N VAL A 282 2.21 -1.56 -18.31
CA VAL A 282 1.48 -2.41 -17.38
C VAL A 282 0.26 -3.05 -18.03
N VAL A 283 0.11 -4.37 -17.80
CA VAL A 283 -1.14 -5.10 -18.00
C VAL A 283 -1.65 -5.55 -16.64
N ALA A 284 -2.88 -5.19 -16.29
CA ALA A 284 -3.50 -5.58 -15.02
C ALA A 284 -4.92 -6.14 -15.24
N THR A 285 -5.41 -6.89 -14.28
CA THR A 285 -6.82 -7.28 -14.27
C THR A 285 -7.71 -6.12 -13.80
N ARG A 286 -8.93 -6.05 -14.31
CA ARG A 286 -9.96 -5.07 -13.92
C ARG A 286 -10.52 -5.46 -12.54
N MET A 287 -9.68 -5.33 -11.49
CA MET A 287 -9.97 -5.86 -10.17
C MET A 287 -9.53 -4.89 -9.05
N GLY A 288 -10.37 -4.76 -8.04
CA GLY A 288 -10.02 -4.03 -6.81
C GLY A 288 -9.54 -2.60 -7.04
N GLY A 289 -8.46 -2.21 -6.37
CA GLY A 289 -7.84 -0.89 -6.50
C GLY A 289 -7.01 -0.68 -7.76
N LEU A 290 -6.82 -1.72 -8.61
CA LEU A 290 -6.10 -1.56 -9.88
C LEU A 290 -6.84 -0.64 -10.85
N VAL A 291 -8.18 -0.63 -10.79
CA VAL A 291 -9.03 0.26 -11.60
C VAL A 291 -8.97 1.72 -11.19
N ASP A 292 -8.47 2.01 -9.97
CA ASP A 292 -8.24 3.37 -9.51
C ASP A 292 -6.92 3.94 -10.05
N ILE A 293 -6.01 3.07 -10.53
CA ILE A 293 -4.68 3.45 -11.00
C ILE A 293 -4.63 3.51 -12.53
N ILE A 294 -5.17 2.50 -13.21
CA ILE A 294 -5.06 2.36 -14.67
C ILE A 294 -6.34 2.80 -15.35
N ASP A 295 -6.24 3.73 -16.28
CA ASP A 295 -7.24 4.05 -17.30
C ASP A 295 -6.96 3.18 -18.53
N HIS A 296 -7.84 2.24 -18.82
CA HIS A 296 -7.69 1.28 -19.92
C HIS A 296 -7.45 1.98 -21.25
N GLU A 297 -6.43 1.51 -22.02
CA GLU A 297 -6.00 2.05 -23.32
C GLU A 297 -5.51 3.51 -23.32
N LYS A 298 -5.27 4.08 -22.13
CA LYS A 298 -4.69 5.41 -21.98
C LYS A 298 -3.31 5.37 -21.31
N ASP A 299 -3.22 4.63 -20.23
CA ASP A 299 -2.00 4.53 -19.43
C ASP A 299 -1.64 3.08 -19.03
N GLY A 300 -2.36 2.09 -19.61
CA GLY A 300 -2.12 0.66 -19.45
C GLY A 300 -3.29 -0.15 -19.96
N LEU A 301 -3.19 -1.46 -19.88
CA LEU A 301 -4.26 -2.38 -20.28
C LEU A 301 -4.91 -3.02 -19.06
N LEU A 302 -6.25 -2.92 -18.98
CA LEU A 302 -7.08 -3.64 -18.02
C LEU A 302 -7.81 -4.78 -18.71
N VAL A 303 -7.57 -6.00 -18.27
CA VAL A 303 -8.20 -7.21 -18.79
C VAL A 303 -9.19 -7.81 -17.78
N PRO A 304 -10.19 -8.62 -18.19
CA PRO A 304 -11.01 -9.39 -17.26
C PRO A 304 -10.15 -10.31 -16.38
N PRO A 305 -10.52 -10.55 -15.10
CA PRO A 305 -9.88 -11.59 -14.30
C PRO A 305 -10.20 -12.98 -14.86
N ASP A 306 -9.37 -13.95 -14.55
CA ASP A 306 -9.56 -15.39 -14.81
C ASP A 306 -9.53 -15.85 -16.30
N ASP A 307 -9.18 -14.96 -17.26
CA ASP A 307 -8.98 -15.38 -18.66
C ASP A 307 -7.48 -15.27 -19.06
N PRO A 308 -6.74 -16.39 -19.08
CA PRO A 308 -5.30 -16.37 -19.45
C PRO A 308 -5.07 -16.08 -20.94
N ARG A 309 -6.08 -16.25 -21.81
CA ARG A 309 -5.99 -15.92 -23.23
C ARG A 309 -5.98 -14.40 -23.42
N ILE A 310 -6.95 -13.70 -22.83
CA ILE A 310 -7.04 -12.23 -22.93
C ILE A 310 -5.81 -11.57 -22.27
N LEU A 311 -5.34 -12.10 -21.14
CA LEU A 311 -4.10 -11.62 -20.50
C LEU A 311 -2.89 -11.81 -21.43
N ALA A 312 -2.76 -12.96 -22.10
CA ALA A 312 -1.67 -13.21 -23.04
C ALA A 312 -1.73 -12.28 -24.25
N GLU A 313 -2.93 -12.06 -24.82
CA GLU A 313 -3.14 -11.14 -25.94
C GLU A 313 -2.74 -9.71 -25.58
N ALA A 314 -3.14 -9.21 -24.42
CA ALA A 314 -2.77 -7.89 -23.94
C ALA A 314 -1.25 -7.73 -23.71
N ILE A 315 -0.58 -8.76 -23.16
CA ILE A 315 0.87 -8.77 -23.03
C ILE A 315 1.54 -8.75 -24.41
N LEU A 316 1.09 -9.60 -25.34
CA LEU A 316 1.63 -9.66 -26.71
C LEU A 316 1.43 -8.34 -27.45
N THR A 317 0.31 -7.66 -27.28
CA THR A 317 0.05 -6.32 -27.85
C THR A 317 1.16 -5.35 -27.44
N LEU A 318 1.43 -5.22 -26.12
CA LEU A 318 2.47 -4.31 -25.65
C LEU A 318 3.88 -4.73 -26.07
N LEU A 319 4.15 -6.02 -26.24
CA LEU A 319 5.46 -6.51 -26.70
C LEU A 319 5.67 -6.30 -28.21
N LYS A 320 4.62 -6.42 -29.02
CA LYS A 320 4.67 -6.28 -30.48
C LYS A 320 4.50 -4.83 -30.96
N GLU A 321 3.92 -3.97 -30.13
CA GLU A 321 3.65 -2.57 -30.44
C GLU A 321 4.43 -1.63 -29.49
N PRO A 322 5.77 -1.50 -29.66
CA PRO A 322 6.60 -0.70 -28.74
C PRO A 322 6.16 0.76 -28.62
N ALA A 323 5.65 1.36 -29.69
CA ALA A 323 5.16 2.74 -29.68
C ALA A 323 3.92 2.90 -28.76
N THR A 324 2.98 1.95 -28.84
CA THR A 324 1.79 1.91 -27.94
C THR A 324 2.21 1.67 -26.50
N ALA A 325 3.11 0.72 -26.26
CA ALA A 325 3.64 0.41 -24.93
C ALA A 325 4.32 1.63 -24.30
N GLN A 326 5.18 2.31 -25.06
CA GLN A 326 5.88 3.51 -24.59
C GLN A 326 4.92 4.68 -24.33
N LYS A 327 3.90 4.88 -25.17
CA LYS A 327 2.85 5.87 -24.96
C LYS A 327 2.11 5.63 -23.64
N TYR A 328 1.69 4.39 -23.36
CA TYR A 328 1.00 4.06 -22.12
C TYR A 328 1.91 4.22 -20.90
N ALA A 329 3.14 3.74 -20.97
CA ALA A 329 4.12 3.88 -19.89
C ALA A 329 4.40 5.36 -19.57
N ALA A 330 4.58 6.22 -20.58
CA ALA A 330 4.77 7.64 -20.38
C ALA A 330 3.53 8.34 -19.79
N SER A 331 2.32 7.92 -20.20
CA SER A 331 1.07 8.42 -19.64
C SER A 331 0.91 8.01 -18.18
N LEU A 332 1.16 6.72 -17.85
CA LEU A 332 1.14 6.22 -16.48
C LEU A 332 2.16 6.94 -15.61
N ARG A 333 3.38 7.14 -16.10
CA ARG A 333 4.41 7.90 -15.37
C ARG A 333 3.94 9.31 -15.00
N LYS A 334 3.39 10.07 -15.94
CA LYS A 334 2.83 11.40 -15.70
C LYS A 334 1.71 11.38 -14.65
N LYS A 335 0.84 10.34 -14.71
CA LYS A 335 -0.23 10.16 -13.72
C LYS A 335 0.35 9.85 -12.33
N VAL A 336 1.38 8.99 -12.26
CA VAL A 336 2.05 8.66 -10.99
C VAL A 336 2.69 9.90 -10.37
N GLU A 337 3.42 10.69 -11.13
CA GLU A 337 4.01 11.96 -10.67
C GLU A 337 2.96 12.94 -10.14
N ARG A 338 1.82 13.04 -10.83
CA ARG A 338 0.75 13.96 -10.46
C ARG A 338 -0.06 13.48 -9.25
N GLU A 339 -0.36 12.18 -9.11
CA GLU A 339 -1.37 11.67 -8.19
C GLU A 339 -0.85 10.77 -7.08
N PHE A 340 0.27 10.05 -7.35
CA PHE A 340 0.80 9.00 -6.49
C PHE A 340 2.20 9.28 -5.95
N ASP A 341 2.68 10.52 -6.02
CA ASP A 341 3.94 10.91 -5.38
C ASP A 341 3.83 10.81 -3.85
N LEU A 342 4.87 10.26 -3.21
CA LEU A 342 4.88 9.99 -1.78
C LEU A 342 4.71 11.25 -0.92
N PRO A 343 5.41 12.38 -1.17
CA PRO A 343 5.17 13.65 -0.50
C PRO A 343 3.71 14.11 -0.56
N ARG A 344 3.04 13.94 -1.70
CA ARG A 344 1.63 14.29 -1.86
C ARG A 344 0.69 13.43 -0.99
N MET A 345 0.97 12.13 -0.87
CA MET A 345 0.24 11.26 0.06
C MET A 345 0.38 11.75 1.51
N PHE A 346 1.59 12.17 1.90
CA PHE A 346 1.85 12.69 3.25
C PHE A 346 1.15 14.03 3.49
N GLU A 347 1.16 14.93 2.50
CA GLU A 347 0.46 16.21 2.56
C GLU A 347 -1.04 16.02 2.79
N LYS A 348 -1.69 15.17 1.98
CA LYS A 348 -3.10 14.81 2.17
C LYS A 348 -3.37 14.18 3.55
N THR A 349 -2.42 13.39 4.07
CA THR A 349 -2.55 12.79 5.41
C THR A 349 -2.46 13.85 6.50
N LEU A 350 -1.59 14.84 6.33
CA LEU A 350 -1.47 15.98 7.24
C LEU A 350 -2.77 16.81 7.25
N GLN A 351 -3.36 17.08 6.09
CA GLN A 351 -4.67 17.76 5.98
C GLN A 351 -5.78 17.01 6.74
N VAL A 352 -5.78 15.67 6.70
CA VAL A 352 -6.72 14.86 7.50
C VAL A 352 -6.49 15.03 8.99
N TYR A 353 -5.24 15.17 9.45
CA TYR A 353 -4.96 15.45 10.86
C TYR A 353 -5.46 16.84 11.26
N GLU A 354 -5.21 17.85 10.44
CA GLU A 354 -5.70 19.23 10.65
C GLU A 354 -7.21 19.28 10.73
N GLU A 355 -7.90 18.60 9.81
CA GLU A 355 -9.35 18.46 9.82
C GLU A 355 -9.85 17.77 11.11
N ALA A 356 -9.18 16.69 11.54
CA ALA A 356 -9.55 15.98 12.76
C ALA A 356 -9.40 16.85 14.01
N VAL A 357 -8.39 17.72 14.06
CA VAL A 357 -8.13 18.65 15.18
C VAL A 357 -9.08 19.84 15.13
N SER A 358 -9.26 20.48 13.97
CA SER A 358 -10.10 21.71 13.83
C SER A 358 -11.56 21.46 14.17
N GLN A 359 -12.13 20.34 13.76
CA GLN A 359 -13.49 19.95 14.16
C GLN A 359 -13.67 19.79 15.68
N LYS A 360 -12.59 19.56 16.46
CA LYS A 360 -12.64 19.57 17.91
C LYS A 360 -12.78 21.02 18.45
N ARG A 361 -12.00 21.96 17.89
CA ARG A 361 -12.02 23.37 18.34
C ARG A 361 -13.39 24.00 18.16
N ILE A 362 -14.06 23.73 17.05
CA ILE A 362 -15.41 24.24 16.76
C ILE A 362 -16.42 23.71 17.78
N LEU A 363 -16.33 22.44 18.19
CA LEU A 363 -17.24 21.86 19.17
C LEU A 363 -17.04 22.44 20.57
N VAL A 364 -15.81 22.68 20.98
CA VAL A 364 -15.46 23.31 22.26
C VAL A 364 -15.94 24.74 22.31
N ILE A 365 -15.74 25.53 21.24
CA ILE A 365 -16.21 26.92 21.15
C ILE A 365 -17.74 26.98 21.24
N LYS A 366 -18.45 26.08 20.56
CA LYS A 366 -19.92 26.03 20.65
C LYS A 366 -20.43 25.66 22.03
N LEU A 367 -19.75 24.76 22.74
CA LEU A 367 -20.12 24.41 24.12
C LEU A 367 -19.85 25.55 25.10
N SER A 368 -18.69 26.20 25.02
CA SER A 368 -18.38 27.37 25.85
C SER A 368 -19.31 28.56 25.58
N ALA A 369 -19.72 28.78 24.34
CA ALA A 369 -20.68 29.82 23.98
C ALA A 369 -22.11 29.54 24.51
N LEU A 370 -22.47 28.25 24.68
CA LEU A 370 -23.73 27.85 25.31
C LEU A 370 -23.69 28.01 26.84
N GLU A 371 -22.53 27.76 27.49
CA GLU A 371 -22.35 27.93 28.94
C GLU A 371 -22.29 29.42 29.35
N THR A 372 -21.89 30.33 28.46
CA THR A 372 -21.90 31.80 28.72
C THR A 372 -23.25 32.47 28.41
N SER A 373 -24.23 31.70 27.90
CA SER A 373 -25.57 32.21 27.55
C SER A 373 -26.63 31.84 28.62
N PHE A 374 -26.23 31.28 29.75
CA PHE A 374 -27.01 31.06 30.95
C PHE A 374 -26.40 31.84 32.14
#